data_5b4cf2a5c65a95fd71b302296be42b16
#
_entry.id   5b4cf2a5c65a95fd71b302296be42b16
#
_cell.length_a   1.000
_cell.length_b   1.000
_cell.length_c   1.000
_cell.angle_alpha   90.00
_cell.angle_beta   90.00
_cell.angle_gamma   90.00
#
_symmetry.space_group_name_H-M   'P 1'
#
loop_
_entity.id
_entity.type
_entity.pdbx_description
1 polymer ?
#
loop_
_entity_poly.entity_id
_entity_poly.type
_entity_poly.pdbx_seq_one_letter_code
_entity_poly.pdbx_strand_id
1 'polypeptide(L)' 'MTHEYLVIFEQANDGGWGAYAPDLPGLGVVGETREEVDQLIREGLAIHIAGLREDGLPIPEPTTTAERIAVAA' A
#
# COMPACT_ATOMS: atom_id res chain seq x y z
N MET A 1 10.48 -4.31 -16.11
CA MET A 1 10.20 -2.94 -15.68
C MET A 1 9.57 -2.95 -14.30
N THR A 2 10.01 -2.06 -13.42
CA THR A 2 9.55 -2.01 -12.03
C THR A 2 8.59 -0.85 -11.85
N HIS A 3 7.48 -1.12 -11.15
CA HIS A 3 6.55 -0.09 -10.73
C HIS A 3 6.76 0.18 -9.24
N GLU A 4 6.75 1.45 -8.85
CA GLU A 4 6.86 1.85 -7.46
C GLU A 4 5.55 2.48 -7.03
N TYR A 5 4.83 1.81 -6.13
CA TYR A 5 3.56 2.33 -5.62
C TYR A 5 3.74 2.97 -4.27
N LEU A 6 3.07 4.10 -4.07
CA LEU A 6 2.99 4.71 -2.76
C LEU A 6 2.15 3.82 -1.85
N VAL A 7 2.65 3.57 -0.65
CA VAL A 7 1.93 2.83 0.39
C VAL A 7 1.77 3.75 1.59
N ILE A 8 0.54 3.83 2.10
CA ILE A 8 0.23 4.64 3.27
C ILE A 8 0.09 3.73 4.48
N PHE A 9 0.81 4.05 5.55
CA PHE A 9 0.75 3.34 6.82
C PHE A 9 0.03 4.21 7.83
N GLU A 10 -0.95 3.66 8.52
CA GLU A 10 -1.71 4.39 9.52
C GLU A 10 -1.84 3.57 10.79
N GLN A 11 -1.65 4.21 11.94
CA GLN A 11 -1.83 3.57 13.22
C GLN A 11 -3.24 3.86 13.73
N ALA A 12 -3.94 2.80 14.13
CA ALA A 12 -5.28 2.92 14.71
C ALA A 12 -5.20 3.35 16.18
N ASN A 13 -6.33 3.80 16.72
CA ASN A 13 -6.40 4.27 18.10
C ASN A 13 -6.08 3.15 19.11
N ASP A 14 -6.31 1.90 18.77
CA ASP A 14 -6.01 0.76 19.63
C ASP A 14 -4.55 0.31 19.55
N GLY A 15 -3.74 0.98 18.78
CA GLY A 15 -2.34 0.65 18.59
C GLY A 15 -2.04 -0.26 17.41
N GLY A 16 -3.05 -0.82 16.77
CA GLY A 16 -2.88 -1.61 15.56
C GLY A 16 -2.49 -0.76 14.37
N TRP A 17 -2.06 -1.41 13.29
CA TRP A 17 -1.61 -0.73 12.09
C TRP A 17 -2.36 -1.22 10.87
N GLY A 18 -2.47 -0.35 9.89
CA GLY A 18 -2.98 -0.70 8.58
C GLY A 18 -2.11 -0.09 7.49
N ALA A 19 -2.20 -0.64 6.29
CA ALA A 19 -1.53 -0.08 5.13
C ALA A 19 -2.35 -0.33 3.89
N TYR A 20 -2.23 0.57 2.93
CA TYR A 20 -2.91 0.43 1.64
C TYR A 20 -2.14 1.19 0.56
N ALA A 21 -2.38 0.81 -0.68
CA ALA A 21 -1.80 1.48 -1.83
C ALA A 21 -2.91 2.21 -2.59
N PRO A 22 -2.92 3.55 -2.59
CA PRO A 22 -4.02 4.30 -3.23
C PRO A 22 -4.23 3.97 -4.71
N ASP A 23 -3.17 3.64 -5.44
CA ASP A 23 -3.28 3.35 -6.87
C ASP A 23 -3.74 1.92 -7.17
N LEU A 24 -3.91 1.10 -6.13
CA LEU A 24 -4.39 -0.28 -6.27
C LEU A 24 -5.63 -0.47 -5.42
N PRO A 25 -6.81 -0.07 -5.92
CA PRO A 25 -8.06 -0.18 -5.15
C PRO A 25 -8.32 -1.61 -4.69
N GLY A 26 -8.77 -1.76 -3.47
CA GLY A 26 -9.07 -3.05 -2.88
C GLY A 26 -7.91 -3.72 -2.18
N LEU A 27 -6.70 -3.18 -2.29
CA LEU A 27 -5.54 -3.73 -1.60
C LEU A 27 -5.32 -2.99 -0.29
N GLY A 28 -5.46 -3.71 0.82
CA GLY A 28 -5.21 -3.18 2.15
C GLY A 28 -4.91 -4.30 3.11
N VAL A 29 -4.12 -4.03 4.13
CA VAL A 29 -3.74 -5.01 5.15
C VAL A 29 -3.82 -4.38 6.52
N VAL A 30 -3.97 -5.23 7.55
CA VAL A 30 -3.96 -4.79 8.95
C VAL A 30 -3.08 -5.76 9.74
N GLY A 31 -2.54 -5.27 10.85
CA GLY A 31 -1.70 -6.07 11.74
C GLY A 31 -1.47 -5.35 13.05
N GLU A 32 -0.70 -5.98 13.92
CA GLU A 32 -0.45 -5.45 15.26
C GLU A 32 0.75 -4.50 15.30
N THR A 33 1.70 -4.66 14.39
CA THR A 33 2.89 -3.81 14.34
C THR A 33 3.08 -3.26 12.94
N ARG A 34 3.82 -2.16 12.85
CA ARG A 34 4.14 -1.57 11.56
C ARG A 34 4.99 -2.51 10.70
N GLU A 35 5.92 -3.23 11.35
CA GLU A 35 6.80 -4.17 10.64
C GLU A 35 6.01 -5.32 10.04
N GLU A 36 5.03 -5.85 10.78
CA GLU A 36 4.14 -6.90 10.27
C GLU A 36 3.36 -6.41 9.05
N VAL A 37 2.79 -5.22 9.15
CA VAL A 37 1.99 -4.64 8.08
C VAL A 37 2.86 -4.31 6.86
N ASP A 38 4.11 -3.87 7.08
CA ASP A 38 5.04 -3.63 5.98
C ASP A 38 5.26 -4.90 5.17
N GLN A 39 5.50 -6.02 5.86
CA GLN A 39 5.68 -7.30 5.18
C GLN A 39 4.41 -7.73 4.46
N LEU A 40 3.26 -7.62 5.11
CA LEU A 40 1.99 -8.01 4.53
C LEU A 40 1.65 -7.21 3.27
N ILE A 41 1.90 -5.89 3.28
CA ILE A 41 1.57 -5.08 2.11
C ILE A 41 2.51 -5.38 0.94
N ARG A 42 3.78 -5.68 1.22
CA ARG A 42 4.72 -6.07 0.17
C ARG A 42 4.30 -7.37 -0.50
N GLU A 43 3.91 -8.36 0.30
CA GLU A 43 3.39 -9.62 -0.22
C GLU A 43 2.07 -9.40 -0.97
N GLY A 44 1.18 -8.59 -0.42
CA GLY A 44 -0.09 -8.28 -1.05
C GLY A 44 0.07 -7.58 -2.39
N LEU A 45 1.03 -6.66 -2.49
CA LEU A 45 1.33 -5.99 -3.76
C LEU A 45 1.77 -7.00 -4.83
N ALA A 46 2.67 -7.91 -4.47
CA ALA A 46 3.17 -8.90 -5.41
C ALA A 46 2.05 -9.83 -5.90
N ILE A 47 1.19 -10.27 -4.99
CA ILE A 47 0.08 -11.16 -5.32
C ILE A 47 -0.95 -10.42 -6.19
N HIS A 48 -1.25 -9.17 -5.85
CA HIS A 48 -2.22 -8.37 -6.58
C HIS A 48 -1.79 -8.15 -8.03
N ILE A 49 -0.53 -7.77 -8.23
CA ILE A 49 0.01 -7.53 -9.58
C ILE A 49 0.07 -8.84 -10.37
N ALA A 50 0.48 -9.94 -9.73
CA ALA A 50 0.50 -11.24 -10.40
C ALA A 50 -0.90 -11.66 -10.85
N GLY A 51 -1.92 -11.41 -10.02
CA GLY A 51 -3.30 -11.70 -10.38
C GLY A 51 -3.78 -10.89 -11.59
N LEU A 52 -3.43 -9.61 -11.63
CA LEU A 52 -3.79 -8.77 -12.77
C LEU A 52 -3.15 -9.28 -14.07
N ARG A 53 -1.88 -9.68 -14.00
CA ARG A 53 -1.19 -10.22 -15.16
C ARG A 53 -1.80 -11.52 -15.66
N GLU A 54 -2.14 -12.41 -14.74
CA GLU A 54 -2.78 -13.69 -15.09
C GLU A 54 -4.12 -13.48 -15.78
N ASP A 55 -4.87 -12.48 -15.33
CA ASP A 55 -6.18 -12.17 -15.88
C ASP A 55 -6.12 -11.31 -17.14
N GLY A 56 -4.92 -10.92 -17.57
CA GLY A 56 -4.74 -10.05 -18.73
C GLY A 56 -5.25 -8.64 -18.52
N LEU A 57 -5.36 -8.21 -17.26
CA LEU A 57 -5.85 -6.88 -16.94
C LEU A 57 -4.70 -5.88 -16.90
N PRO A 58 -4.98 -4.60 -17.17
CA PRO A 58 -3.94 -3.57 -17.12
C PRO A 58 -3.34 -3.43 -15.73
N ILE A 59 -2.03 -3.24 -15.67
CA ILE A 59 -1.34 -2.91 -14.43
C ILE A 59 -1.47 -1.40 -14.22
N PRO A 60 -2.07 -0.94 -13.10
CA PRO A 60 -2.22 0.49 -12.86
C PRO A 60 -0.89 1.21 -12.80
N GLU A 61 -0.82 2.39 -13.38
CA GLU A 61 0.37 3.22 -13.29
C GLU A 61 0.42 3.91 -11.92
N PRO A 62 1.60 4.00 -11.30
CA PRO A 62 1.73 4.71 -10.03
C PRO A 62 1.64 6.22 -10.25
N THR A 63 0.52 6.81 -9.84
CA THR A 63 0.25 8.24 -10.06
C THR A 63 0.18 9.04 -8.76
N THR A 64 0.02 8.38 -7.62
CA THR A 64 -0.13 9.05 -6.33
C THR A 64 1.23 9.39 -5.74
N THR A 65 1.36 10.63 -5.29
CA THR A 65 2.53 11.08 -4.55
C THR A 65 2.08 11.66 -3.21
N ALA A 66 3.01 11.76 -2.27
CA ALA A 66 2.73 12.32 -0.95
C ALA A 66 3.90 13.17 -0.51
N GLU A 67 3.61 14.14 0.32
CA GLU A 67 4.63 15.04 0.84
C GLU A 67 4.30 15.42 2.27
N ARG A 68 5.34 15.55 3.09
CA ARG A 68 5.19 16.08 4.45
C ARG A 68 5.43 17.56 4.41
N ILE A 69 4.47 18.34 4.93
CA ILE A 69 4.55 19.80 4.90
C ILE A 69 4.53 20.27 6.34
N ALA A 70 5.53 21.06 6.71
CA ALA A 70 5.62 21.62 8.05
C ALA A 70 4.68 22.80 8.17
N VAL A 71 3.89 22.83 9.25
CA VAL A 71 3.03 23.95 9.58
C VAL A 71 3.25 24.31 11.04
N ALA A 72 3.13 25.60 11.33
CA ALA A 72 3.18 26.07 12.70
C ALA A 72 1.82 25.81 13.35
N ALA A 73 1.83 25.04 14.44
CA ALA A 73 0.59 24.66 15.13
C ALA A 73 0.65 24.96 16.60
#